data_e74a9a81b4129c0e5d0d2dac0ff50c2b
#
_entry.id   e74a9a81b4129c0e5d0d2dac0ff50c2b
#
_cell.length_a   1.000
_cell.length_b   1.000
_cell.length_c   1.000
_cell.angle_alpha   90.00
_cell.angle_beta   90.00
_cell.angle_gamma   90.00
#
_symmetry.space_group_name_H-M   'P 1'
#
loop_
_entity.id
_entity.type
_entity.pdbx_description
1 polymer ?
#
loop_
_entity_poly.entity_id
_entity_poly.type
_entity_poly.pdbx_seq_one_letter_code
_entity_poly.pdbx_strand_id
1 'polypeptide(L)' 'MTLTRDFSYEQLVTIKAFFTQAEWDTIDAALEEYKCYADDEAAEGDLIDGIPVMDRIDSIDGKIYNLYSRLG' A
#
# COMPACT_ATOMS: atom_id res chain seq x y z
N MET A 1 -0.92 -1.51 14.04
CA MET A 1 -0.50 -0.10 13.97
C MET A 1 0.14 0.17 12.62
N THR A 2 -0.27 1.23 11.98
CA THR A 2 0.33 1.61 10.71
C THR A 2 1.54 2.50 10.95
N LEU A 3 2.62 2.27 10.21
CA LEU A 3 3.85 3.04 10.37
C LEU A 3 3.66 4.53 10.10
N THR A 4 2.76 4.88 9.18
CA THR A 4 2.52 6.28 8.81
C THR A 4 1.94 7.12 9.95
N ARG A 5 1.38 6.49 10.99
CA ARG A 5 0.85 7.21 12.15
C ARG A 5 1.96 7.76 13.04
N ASP A 6 3.11 7.11 13.03
CA ASP A 6 4.23 7.45 13.90
C ASP A 6 5.19 8.46 13.26
N PHE A 7 4.96 8.81 12.00
CA PHE A 7 5.82 9.75 11.28
C PHE A 7 5.32 11.19 11.46
N SER A 8 6.28 12.12 11.54
CA SER A 8 5.97 13.56 11.52
C SER A 8 5.51 13.97 10.13
N TYR A 9 4.90 15.15 10.04
CA TYR A 9 4.49 15.71 8.75
C TYR A 9 5.68 15.81 7.78
N GLU A 10 6.83 16.26 8.25
CA GLU A 10 8.03 16.38 7.43
C GLU A 10 8.50 15.04 6.91
N GLN A 11 8.43 14.00 7.73
CA GLN A 11 8.80 12.64 7.32
C GLN A 11 7.83 12.14 6.25
N LEU A 12 6.54 12.41 6.40
CA LEU A 12 5.55 12.01 5.40
C LEU A 12 5.77 12.72 4.06
N VAL A 13 6.12 14.00 4.09
CA VAL A 13 6.45 14.75 2.88
C VAL A 13 7.65 14.09 2.17
N THR A 14 8.66 13.71 2.93
CA THR A 14 9.84 13.03 2.39
C THR A 14 9.48 11.69 1.76
N ILE A 15 8.65 10.90 2.44
CA ILE A 15 8.19 9.61 1.92
C ILE A 15 7.39 9.81 0.63
N LYS A 16 6.47 10.78 0.61
CA LYS A 16 5.65 11.05 -0.57
C LYS A 16 6.51 11.50 -1.75
N ALA A 17 7.59 12.23 -1.50
CA ALA A 17 8.50 12.71 -2.53
C ALA A 17 9.43 11.62 -3.08
N PHE A 18 9.47 10.46 -2.44
CA PHE A 18 10.32 9.34 -2.89
C PHE A 18 9.95 8.88 -4.30
N PHE A 19 8.66 8.86 -4.59
CA PHE A 19 8.15 8.54 -5.93
C PHE A 19 7.47 9.77 -6.52
N THR A 20 7.46 9.87 -7.84
CA THR A 20 6.64 10.88 -8.54
C THR A 20 5.16 10.51 -8.41
N GLN A 21 4.28 11.45 -8.72
CA GLN A 21 2.84 11.17 -8.69
C GLN A 21 2.48 10.06 -9.68
N ALA A 22 3.09 10.07 -10.87
CA ALA A 22 2.86 9.02 -11.86
C ALA A 22 3.29 7.65 -11.33
N GLU A 23 4.38 7.60 -10.58
CA GLU A 23 4.85 6.36 -9.97
C GLU A 23 3.91 5.90 -8.86
N TRP A 24 3.40 6.80 -8.02
CA TRP A 24 2.41 6.47 -7.01
C TRP A 24 1.14 5.91 -7.64
N ASP A 25 0.68 6.54 -8.72
CA ASP A 25 -0.51 6.09 -9.44
C ASP A 25 -0.30 4.70 -10.06
N THR A 26 0.93 4.43 -10.53
CA THR A 26 1.28 3.11 -11.06
C THR A 26 1.24 2.05 -9.98
N ILE A 27 1.73 2.38 -8.78
CA ILE A 27 1.66 1.46 -7.63
C ILE A 27 0.22 1.15 -7.29
N ASP A 28 -0.64 2.16 -7.25
CA ASP A 28 -2.08 1.97 -6.99
C ASP A 28 -2.73 1.08 -8.04
N ALA A 29 -2.42 1.31 -9.33
CA ALA A 29 -2.95 0.49 -10.41
C ALA A 29 -2.49 -0.96 -10.29
N ALA A 30 -1.23 -1.17 -9.96
CA ALA A 30 -0.69 -2.51 -9.77
C ALA A 30 -1.36 -3.23 -8.59
N LEU A 31 -1.64 -2.51 -7.51
CA LEU A 31 -2.34 -3.08 -6.35
C LEU A 31 -3.77 -3.46 -6.71
N GLU A 32 -4.47 -2.65 -7.49
CA GLU A 32 -5.83 -2.97 -7.95
C GLU A 32 -5.84 -4.26 -8.79
N GLU A 33 -4.89 -4.40 -9.70
CA GLU A 33 -4.76 -5.62 -10.51
C GLU A 33 -4.48 -6.83 -9.63
N TYR A 34 -3.57 -6.69 -8.68
CA TYR A 34 -3.22 -7.78 -7.76
C TYR A 34 -4.40 -8.12 -6.84
N LYS A 35 -5.17 -7.12 -6.47
CA LYS A 35 -6.36 -7.33 -5.65
C LYS A 35 -7.40 -8.18 -6.39
N CYS A 36 -7.58 -7.96 -7.68
CA CYS A 36 -8.45 -8.80 -8.48
C CYS A 36 -7.99 -10.26 -8.49
N TYR A 37 -6.69 -10.49 -8.61
CA TYR A 37 -6.11 -11.83 -8.49
C TYR A 37 -6.34 -12.42 -7.10
N ALA A 38 -6.19 -11.60 -6.07
CA ALA A 38 -6.28 -12.04 -4.69
C ALA A 38 -7.69 -12.49 -4.30
N ASP A 39 -8.72 -12.01 -4.99
CA ASP A 39 -10.10 -12.44 -4.79
C ASP A 39 -10.38 -13.81 -5.43
N ASP A 40 -9.44 -14.34 -6.19
CA ASP A 40 -9.57 -15.64 -6.85
C ASP A 40 -9.08 -16.76 -5.92
N GLU A 41 -9.71 -17.91 -6.00
CA GLU A 41 -9.29 -19.11 -5.23
C GLU A 41 -7.84 -19.48 -5.52
N ALA A 42 -7.34 -19.18 -6.71
CA ALA A 42 -5.95 -19.46 -7.09
C ALA A 42 -4.93 -18.74 -6.21
N ALA A 43 -5.33 -17.69 -5.51
CA ALA A 43 -4.45 -16.92 -4.65
C ALA A 43 -4.35 -17.45 -3.22
N GLU A 44 -5.10 -18.50 -2.86
CA GLU A 44 -5.14 -19.00 -1.48
C GLU A 44 -3.75 -19.40 -0.93
N GLY A 45 -2.88 -19.87 -1.79
CA GLY A 45 -1.53 -20.26 -1.41
C GLY A 45 -0.49 -19.16 -1.53
N ASP A 46 -0.90 -17.95 -1.90
CA ASP A 46 0.04 -16.83 -2.12
C ASP A 46 0.42 -16.19 -0.79
N LEU A 47 1.48 -16.72 -0.19
CA LEU A 47 2.02 -16.24 1.07
C LEU A 47 3.43 -15.68 0.83
N ILE A 48 3.70 -14.53 1.45
CA ILE A 48 5.07 -14.00 1.53
C ILE A 48 5.33 -13.75 3.02
N ASP A 49 6.38 -14.35 3.53
CA ASP A 49 6.71 -14.32 4.96
C ASP A 49 5.55 -14.82 5.83
N GLY A 50 4.76 -15.75 5.31
CA GLY A 50 3.61 -16.29 6.01
C GLY A 50 2.38 -15.39 6.00
N ILE A 51 2.41 -14.28 5.26
CA ILE A 51 1.31 -13.30 5.24
C ILE A 51 0.49 -13.50 3.97
N PRO A 52 -0.82 -13.73 4.10
CA PRO A 52 -1.69 -13.87 2.93
C PRO A 52 -1.72 -12.61 2.07
N VAL A 53 -1.96 -12.81 0.77
CA VAL A 53 -1.94 -11.73 -0.21
C VAL A 53 -2.92 -10.60 0.14
N MET A 54 -4.15 -10.93 0.57
CA MET A 54 -5.13 -9.90 0.92
C MET A 54 -4.66 -9.04 2.09
N ASP A 55 -4.07 -9.66 3.10
CA ASP A 55 -3.57 -8.92 4.26
C ASP A 55 -2.45 -7.96 3.87
N ARG A 56 -1.58 -8.38 2.95
CA ARG A 56 -0.51 -7.53 2.45
C ARG A 56 -1.05 -6.35 1.66
N ILE A 57 -2.01 -6.60 0.77
CA ILE A 57 -2.63 -5.55 -0.03
C ILE A 57 -3.35 -4.55 0.85
N ASP A 58 -4.16 -5.03 1.80
CA ASP A 58 -4.91 -4.16 2.71
C ASP A 58 -3.97 -3.30 3.54
N SER A 59 -2.85 -3.87 4.00
CA SER A 59 -1.85 -3.13 4.76
C SER A 59 -1.22 -2.02 3.92
N ILE A 60 -0.85 -2.30 2.68
CA ILE A 60 -0.24 -1.32 1.79
C ILE A 60 -1.24 -0.22 1.44
N ASP A 61 -2.46 -0.59 1.08
CA ASP A 61 -3.51 0.37 0.76
C ASP A 61 -3.79 1.30 1.94
N GLY A 62 -3.86 0.74 3.14
CA GLY A 62 -4.08 1.53 4.35
C GLY A 62 -2.95 2.53 4.60
N LYS A 63 -1.71 2.12 4.36
CA LYS A 63 -0.56 3.00 4.54
C LYS A 63 -0.53 4.13 3.52
N ILE A 64 -0.83 3.83 2.25
CA ILE A 64 -0.90 4.83 1.19
C ILE A 64 -2.05 5.80 1.47
N TYR A 65 -3.21 5.29 1.86
CA TYR A 65 -4.36 6.12 2.21
C TYR A 65 -4.02 7.07 3.36
N ASN A 66 -3.38 6.57 4.41
CA ASN A 66 -2.97 7.40 5.54
C ASN A 66 -1.98 8.48 5.13
N LEU A 67 -1.03 8.14 4.26
CA LEU A 67 -0.05 9.09 3.75
C LEU A 67 -0.75 10.27 3.05
N TYR A 68 -1.65 9.96 2.11
CA TYR A 68 -2.38 11.00 1.39
C TYR A 68 -3.29 11.81 2.30
N SER A 69 -4.00 11.15 3.22
CA SER A 69 -4.91 11.82 4.15
C SER A 69 -4.19 12.81 5.04
N ARG A 70 -2.99 12.49 5.47
CA ARG A 70 -2.22 13.35 6.36
C ARG A 70 -1.52 14.49 5.64
N LEU A 71 -1.23 14.33 4.36
CA LEU A 71 -0.56 15.37 3.55
C LEU A 71 -1.56 16.24 2.80
N GLY A 72 -2.74 15.69 2.57
CA GLY A 72 -3.76 16.37 1.80
C GLY A 72 -4.59 17.28 2.62
#